data_99a75d3e832f3a3a306429d0a6a9c0ea
#
_entry.id   99a75d3e832f3a3a306429d0a6a9c0ea
#
_cell.length_a   1.000
_cell.length_b   1.000
_cell.length_c   1.000
_cell.angle_alpha   90.00
_cell.angle_beta   90.00
_cell.angle_gamma   90.00
#
_symmetry.space_group_name_H-M   'P 1'
#
loop_
_entity.id
_entity.type
_entity.pdbx_description
1 polymer ?
#
loop_
_entity_poly.entity_id
_entity_poly.type
_entity_poly.pdbx_seq_one_letter_code
_entity_poly.pdbx_strand_id
1 'polypeptide(L)'
;MRTLKSLVILLAFGCYVPLVLADDASVIISSPADGAKLGRTAQTKINYEVMPGSKGDHTHLYVDDKEVAVLRQLKGSHTLESLAPGKHEICIKIVSKGHTPIGVQQCIKVSVEDQNDY
;
A
#
# COMPACT_ATOMS: atom_id res chain seq x y z
N MET A 1 31.46 -57.88 16.68
CA MET A 1 31.23 -57.33 16.64
C MET A 1 31.22 -56.33 16.34
N ARG A 2 30.85 -55.77 16.07
CA ARG A 2 30.87 -54.87 15.79
C ARG A 2 30.13 -54.00 15.68
N THR A 3 29.89 -53.39 15.86
CA THR A 3 29.22 -52.52 15.96
C THR A 3 29.21 -51.48 15.29
N LEU A 4 28.55 -51.18 14.77
CA LEU A 4 28.40 -50.21 14.10
C LEU A 4 27.95 -49.14 14.36
N LYS A 5 28.12 -48.45 14.48
CA LYS A 5 27.71 -47.36 14.72
C LYS A 5 27.33 -46.57 13.83
N SER A 6 26.42 -46.50 13.54
CA SER A 6 25.95 -45.69 12.74
C SER A 6 25.91 -44.44 13.10
N LEU A 7 26.31 -43.75 12.71
CA LEU A 7 26.31 -42.60 12.89
C LEU A 7 25.42 -41.90 12.26
N VAL A 8 24.48 -41.56 12.68
CA VAL A 8 23.67 -40.78 12.12
C VAL A 8 23.92 -39.47 12.19
N ILE A 9 24.25 -38.95 11.37
CA ILE A 9 24.46 -37.70 11.30
C ILE A 9 23.43 -37.04 10.98
N LEU A 10 22.77 -36.62 11.72
CA LEU A 10 21.89 -35.92 11.47
C LEU A 10 22.11 -34.69 11.07
N LEU A 11 22.13 -34.40 10.14
CA LEU A 11 22.23 -33.25 9.67
C LEU A 11 21.29 -32.49 9.82
N ALA A 12 21.06 -32.00 10.59
CA ALA A 12 20.25 -31.10 10.73
C ALA A 12 20.38 -30.08 9.89
N PHE A 13 19.94 -30.15 8.94
CA PHE A 13 19.94 -29.14 8.20
C PHE A 13 19.17 -28.36 8.39
N GLY A 14 19.07 -27.80 9.07
CA GLY A 14 18.61 -26.79 9.27
C GLY A 14 18.17 -26.09 8.22
N CYS A 15 16.99 -25.97 8.11
CA CYS A 15 16.64 -25.23 7.22
C CYS A 15 16.99 -23.93 7.51
N TYR A 16 17.83 -23.40 7.06
CA TYR A 16 18.22 -22.21 7.17
C TYR A 16 17.42 -21.39 6.40
N VAL A 17 16.33 -21.01 6.76
CA VAL A 17 15.65 -20.03 6.08
C VAL A 17 16.29 -18.80 6.39
N PRO A 18 16.84 -18.18 5.55
CA PRO A 18 17.46 -16.95 5.80
C PRO A 18 16.34 -16.08 6.16
N LEU A 19 16.32 -15.56 7.20
CA LEU A 19 15.42 -14.66 7.57
C LEU A 19 15.61 -13.52 6.80
N VAL A 20 15.10 -13.43 5.76
CA VAL A 20 15.11 -12.29 5.03
C VAL A 20 14.20 -11.42 5.74
N LEU A 21 14.64 -10.53 6.36
CA LEU A 21 13.85 -9.56 6.88
C LEU A 21 13.38 -8.83 5.74
N ALA A 22 12.33 -9.24 5.21
CA ALA A 22 11.78 -8.55 4.15
C ALA A 22 11.46 -7.21 4.67
N ASP A 23 11.72 -6.25 3.95
CA ASP A 23 11.37 -4.93 4.20
C ASP A 23 9.91 -4.99 4.25
N ASP A 24 9.28 -4.84 5.30
CA ASP A 24 7.87 -4.90 5.41
C ASP A 24 7.21 -3.62 4.99
N ALA A 25 7.55 -3.11 3.84
CA ALA A 25 6.89 -1.93 3.33
C ALA A 25 5.48 -2.28 2.91
N SER A 26 4.52 -1.48 3.29
CA SER A 26 3.14 -1.71 2.90
C SER A 26 2.32 -0.44 2.95
N VAL A 27 1.24 -0.41 2.21
CA VAL A 27 0.29 0.68 2.20
C VAL A 27 -1.09 0.09 2.35
N ILE A 28 -1.86 0.61 3.27
CA ILE A 28 -3.24 0.20 3.44
C ILE A 28 -4.12 1.42 3.30
N ILE A 29 -5.06 1.37 2.38
CA ILE A 29 -6.08 2.40 2.27
C ILE A 29 -7.32 1.78 2.89
N SER A 30 -7.68 2.25 4.09
CA SER A 30 -8.79 1.65 4.78
C SER A 30 -10.13 2.22 4.34
N SER A 31 -10.13 3.38 3.74
CA SER A 31 -11.35 4.00 3.30
C SER A 31 -11.00 5.05 2.25
N PRO A 32 -11.76 5.19 1.21
CA PRO A 32 -12.93 4.37 0.88
C PRO A 32 -12.53 2.97 0.44
N ALA A 33 -13.48 2.08 0.39
CA ALA A 33 -13.22 0.73 -0.05
C ALA A 33 -13.02 0.69 -1.55
N ASP A 34 -12.27 -0.29 -2.02
CA ASP A 34 -12.13 -0.50 -3.45
C ASP A 34 -13.51 -0.78 -4.02
N GLY A 35 -13.87 -0.09 -5.06
CA GLY A 35 -15.19 -0.24 -5.67
C GLY A 35 -16.25 0.70 -5.09
N ALA A 36 -15.87 1.58 -4.17
CA ALA A 36 -16.86 2.45 -3.54
C ALA A 36 -17.49 3.41 -4.54
N LYS A 37 -18.73 3.78 -4.24
CA LYS A 37 -19.42 4.77 -5.01
C LYS A 37 -19.49 6.03 -4.20
N LEU A 38 -19.05 7.13 -4.78
CA LEU A 38 -18.94 8.40 -4.07
C LEU A 38 -19.93 9.39 -4.62
N GLY A 39 -20.37 10.28 -3.75
CA GLY A 39 -21.25 11.33 -4.18
C GLY A 39 -20.54 12.37 -5.00
N ARG A 40 -21.25 12.96 -5.93
CA ARG A 40 -20.62 13.89 -6.84
C ARG A 40 -20.08 15.12 -6.20
N THR A 41 -20.73 15.65 -5.21
CA THR A 41 -20.27 16.87 -4.60
C THR A 41 -19.59 16.64 -3.27
N ALA A 42 -19.43 15.38 -2.89
CA ALA A 42 -18.86 15.11 -1.58
C ALA A 42 -17.34 15.16 -1.64
N GLN A 43 -16.74 15.66 -0.61
CA GLN A 43 -15.31 15.52 -0.46
C GLN A 43 -15.06 14.10 0.01
N THR A 44 -13.97 13.54 -0.40
CA THR A 44 -13.65 12.16 -0.05
C THR A 44 -12.47 12.14 0.88
N LYS A 45 -12.66 11.53 2.03
CA LYS A 45 -11.59 11.42 2.97
C LYS A 45 -10.90 10.08 2.77
N ILE A 46 -9.63 10.11 2.49
CA ILE A 46 -8.85 8.91 2.30
C ILE A 46 -8.17 8.61 3.61
N ASN A 47 -8.48 7.46 4.19
CA ASN A 47 -7.82 7.02 5.43
C ASN A 47 -6.79 5.98 5.08
N TYR A 48 -5.60 6.11 5.62
CA TYR A 48 -4.50 5.26 5.19
C TYR A 48 -3.52 4.97 6.31
N GLU A 49 -2.76 3.94 6.12
CA GLU A 49 -1.69 3.59 7.02
C GLU A 49 -0.54 3.04 6.21
N VAL A 50 0.66 3.51 6.48
CA VAL A 50 1.83 3.18 5.69
C VAL A 50 2.93 2.65 6.57
N MET A 51 3.55 1.56 6.14
CA MET A 51 4.78 1.10 6.73
C MET A 51 5.82 1.30 5.67
N PRO A 52 6.72 2.27 5.83
CA PRO A 52 7.61 2.65 4.72
C PRO A 52 8.74 1.67 4.43
N GLY A 53 9.08 0.82 5.39
CA GLY A 53 10.22 -0.05 5.21
C GLY A 53 11.52 0.73 5.27
N SER A 54 12.61 0.08 4.95
CA SER A 54 13.90 0.71 5.07
C SER A 54 14.20 1.69 3.94
N LYS A 55 13.56 1.52 2.81
CA LYS A 55 13.82 2.38 1.67
C LYS A 55 12.82 3.51 1.53
N GLY A 56 11.71 3.42 2.19
CA GLY A 56 10.65 4.40 2.05
C GLY A 56 10.79 5.51 3.07
N ASP A 57 10.20 6.62 2.77
CA ASP A 57 10.23 7.77 3.65
C ASP A 57 8.82 8.33 3.86
N HIS A 58 8.11 8.52 2.82
CA HIS A 58 6.77 9.07 2.87
C HIS A 58 5.98 8.57 1.69
N THR A 59 4.80 9.09 1.45
CA THR A 59 4.00 8.65 0.32
C THR A 59 3.51 9.82 -0.50
N HIS A 60 3.19 9.52 -1.73
CA HIS A 60 2.52 10.47 -2.60
C HIS A 60 1.17 9.87 -2.98
N LEU A 61 0.18 10.73 -3.05
CA LEU A 61 -1.18 10.34 -3.40
C LEU A 61 -1.43 10.70 -4.85
N TYR A 62 -1.98 9.77 -5.59
CA TYR A 62 -2.25 9.96 -7.00
C TYR A 62 -3.73 9.74 -7.27
N VAL A 63 -4.28 10.54 -8.16
CA VAL A 63 -5.61 10.31 -8.67
C VAL A 63 -5.47 10.24 -10.18
N ASP A 64 -5.87 9.13 -10.75
CA ASP A 64 -5.79 8.89 -12.20
C ASP A 64 -4.36 9.15 -12.70
N ASP A 65 -3.40 8.60 -11.97
CA ASP A 65 -1.99 8.68 -12.29
C ASP A 65 -1.37 10.07 -12.16
N LYS A 66 -2.11 11.01 -11.59
CA LYS A 66 -1.55 12.34 -11.40
C LYS A 66 -1.33 12.57 -9.91
N GLU A 67 -0.15 12.99 -9.55
CA GLU A 67 0.16 13.25 -8.15
C GLU A 67 -0.63 14.45 -7.67
N VAL A 68 -1.37 14.30 -6.61
CA VAL A 68 -2.19 15.35 -6.07
C VAL A 68 -1.78 15.77 -4.66
N ALA A 69 -1.00 14.99 -3.97
CA ALA A 69 -0.59 15.34 -2.61
C ALA A 69 0.63 14.58 -2.17
N VAL A 70 1.37 15.17 -1.25
CA VAL A 70 2.48 14.52 -0.59
C VAL A 70 2.00 14.25 0.82
N LEU A 71 2.06 13.01 1.26
CA LEU A 71 1.55 12.63 2.56
C LEU A 71 2.73 12.32 3.46
N ARG A 72 2.92 13.17 4.45
CA ARG A 72 4.07 13.00 5.34
C ARG A 72 3.75 12.18 6.57
N GLN A 73 2.49 12.02 6.88
CA GLN A 73 2.13 11.19 8.01
C GLN A 73 2.03 9.76 7.57
N LEU A 74 2.49 8.85 8.40
CA LEU A 74 2.41 7.44 8.05
C LEU A 74 1.06 6.83 8.39
N LYS A 75 0.26 7.53 9.14
CA LYS A 75 -1.09 7.06 9.42
C LYS A 75 -1.95 8.29 9.58
N GLY A 76 -3.01 8.36 8.86
CA GLY A 76 -3.86 9.53 8.94
C GLY A 76 -4.89 9.57 7.85
N SER A 77 -5.30 10.74 7.49
CA SER A 77 -6.27 10.93 6.44
C SER A 77 -5.95 12.13 5.61
N HIS A 78 -6.44 12.11 4.41
CA HIS A 78 -6.29 13.23 3.49
C HIS A 78 -7.63 13.42 2.80
N THR A 79 -8.08 14.65 2.71
CA THR A 79 -9.35 14.95 2.08
C THR A 79 -9.11 15.39 0.64
N LEU A 80 -9.73 14.66 -0.28
CA LEU A 80 -9.68 15.03 -1.68
C LEU A 80 -10.83 15.93 -1.98
N GLU A 81 -10.59 16.87 -2.87
CA GLU A 81 -11.68 17.69 -3.37
C GLU A 81 -12.61 16.78 -4.17
N SER A 82 -13.79 17.25 -4.44
CA SER A 82 -14.73 16.43 -5.15
C SER A 82 -14.18 16.06 -6.53
N LEU A 83 -14.43 14.85 -6.92
CA LEU A 83 -13.94 14.33 -8.18
C LEU A 83 -15.01 14.43 -9.24
N ALA A 84 -14.60 14.49 -10.48
CA ALA A 84 -15.55 14.51 -11.59
C ALA A 84 -16.34 13.21 -11.64
N PRO A 85 -17.52 13.22 -12.22
CA PRO A 85 -18.27 11.98 -12.37
C PRO A 85 -17.49 10.96 -13.19
N GLY A 86 -17.66 9.72 -12.90
CA GLY A 86 -17.02 8.63 -13.62
C GLY A 86 -16.11 7.83 -12.71
N LYS A 87 -15.31 7.00 -13.33
CA LYS A 87 -14.41 6.11 -12.59
C LYS A 87 -13.07 6.76 -12.39
N HIS A 88 -12.52 6.55 -11.22
CA HIS A 88 -11.21 7.10 -10.89
C HIS A 88 -10.39 6.06 -10.15
N GLU A 89 -9.08 6.16 -10.28
CA GLU A 89 -8.19 5.31 -9.55
C GLU A 89 -7.42 6.17 -8.56
N ILE A 90 -7.38 5.76 -7.31
CA ILE A 90 -6.66 6.48 -6.27
C ILE A 90 -5.55 5.58 -5.79
N CYS A 91 -4.32 6.05 -5.84
CA CYS A 91 -3.18 5.26 -5.43
C CYS A 91 -2.35 6.00 -4.40
N ILE A 92 -1.80 5.27 -3.46
CA ILE A 92 -0.81 5.82 -2.56
C ILE A 92 0.47 5.03 -2.80
N LYS A 93 1.54 5.73 -3.14
CA LYS A 93 2.81 5.11 -3.46
C LYS A 93 3.86 5.53 -2.45
N ILE A 94 4.63 4.57 -1.95
CA ILE A 94 5.73 4.88 -1.05
C ILE A 94 6.89 5.39 -1.88
N VAL A 95 7.48 6.47 -1.42
CA VAL A 95 8.64 7.05 -2.10
C VAL A 95 9.79 7.18 -1.12
N SER A 96 10.99 7.28 -1.66
CA SER A 96 12.19 7.50 -0.87
C SER A 96 12.29 8.97 -0.48
N LYS A 97 13.31 9.31 0.28
CA LYS A 97 13.51 10.70 0.64
C LYS A 97 13.65 11.57 -0.60
N GLY A 98 14.15 11.03 -1.67
CA GLY A 98 14.28 11.78 -2.90
C GLY A 98 13.04 11.78 -3.76
N HIS A 99 11.91 11.33 -3.20
CA HIS A 99 10.63 11.31 -3.91
C HIS A 99 10.60 10.32 -5.08
N THR A 100 11.40 9.28 -5.00
CA THR A 100 11.39 8.25 -6.02
C THR A 100 10.57 7.06 -5.53
N PRO A 101 9.62 6.58 -6.31
CA PRO A 101 8.82 5.43 -5.90
C PRO A 101 9.68 4.19 -5.69
N ILE A 102 9.39 3.43 -4.64
CA ILE A 102 10.16 2.25 -4.34
C ILE A 102 9.47 0.96 -4.77
N GLY A 103 8.34 1.09 -5.45
CA GLY A 103 7.65 -0.09 -5.97
C GLY A 103 6.54 -0.64 -5.09
N VAL A 104 6.28 -0.02 -3.96
CA VAL A 104 5.24 -0.47 -3.05
C VAL A 104 4.11 0.54 -3.05
N GLN A 105 2.92 0.09 -3.33
CA GLN A 105 1.77 0.98 -3.44
C GLN A 105 0.48 0.22 -3.24
N GLN A 106 -0.59 0.94 -3.01
CA GLN A 106 -1.91 0.36 -3.06
C GLN A 106 -2.82 1.31 -3.83
N CYS A 107 -3.66 0.76 -4.67
CA CYS A 107 -4.62 1.53 -5.44
C CYS A 107 -6.01 1.00 -5.18
N ILE A 108 -6.97 1.89 -5.21
CA ILE A 108 -8.37 1.53 -5.16
C ILE A 108 -9.08 2.18 -6.33
N LYS A 109 -10.18 1.61 -6.73
CA LYS A 109 -11.00 2.20 -7.78
C LYS A 109 -12.30 2.65 -7.17
N VAL A 110 -12.73 3.84 -7.52
CA VAL A 110 -13.97 4.39 -7.03
C VAL A 110 -14.76 4.92 -8.22
N SER A 111 -16.04 5.11 -8.06
CA SER A 111 -16.82 5.74 -9.10
C SER A 111 -17.63 6.85 -8.48
N VAL A 112 -17.66 7.98 -9.16
CA VAL A 112 -18.42 9.14 -8.71
C VAL A 112 -19.67 9.20 -9.54
N GLU A 113 -20.81 9.26 -8.84
CA GLU A 113 -22.02 9.23 -9.53
C GLU A 113 -22.35 10.52 -10.14
N ASP A 114 -22.93 10.46 -11.31
CA ASP A 114 -23.40 11.63 -11.92
C ASP A 114 -24.75 11.79 -11.40
N GLN A 115 -25.04 12.69 -10.60
CA GLN A 115 -26.18 12.88 -10.03
C GLN A 115 -27.08 13.51 -10.84
N ASN A 116 -27.59 13.02 -11.74
CA ASN A 116 -28.49 13.60 -12.49
C ASN A 116 -29.66 13.32 -12.01
N ASP A 117 -30.22 13.82 -11.36
CA ASP A 117 -31.28 13.58 -10.89
C ASP A 117 -32.26 13.87 -11.47
N TYR A 118 -32.98 13.63 -11.91
CA TYR A 118 -33.98 13.80 -12.23
C TYR A 118 -34.34 13.67 -12.43
#